data_b61c17851cfa9acd1f3ab67f58e146ed
#
_entry.id   b61c17851cfa9acd1f3ab67f58e146ed
#
_cell.length_a   1.000
_cell.length_b   1.000
_cell.length_c   1.000
_cell.angle_alpha   90.00
_cell.angle_beta   90.00
_cell.angle_gamma   90.00
#
_symmetry.space_group_name_H-M   'P 1'
#
loop_
_entity.id
_entity.type
_entity.pdbx_description
1 polymer ?
#
loop_
_entity_poly.entity_id
_entity_poly.type
_entity_poly.pdbx_seq_one_letter_code
_entity_poly.pdbx_strand_id
1 'polypeptide(L)'
;QLIYCYKGWVDLVYEDQGAPFRLYAGNCVIQPPEIRHKVLFASDNIEVIEIGVPAEHITTIDHEMQLPNGPANPKRRFSGQQFVHHRADAARWMPSRLAGFDSRDTTIAAHTQNVAGVHVLKANGAPCQRVSHNADILFSFVMEGAMTLQAEGQQSVQLTPGDAFVIPPGMLSQYLEISEDCELLEVALPGNFTTDAPQ
;
A
#
# COMPACT_ATOMS: atom_id res chain seq x y z
N GLN A 1 -1.51 -6.50 -8.45
CA GLN A 1 -0.98 -5.14 -8.63
C GLN A 1 -1.69 -4.17 -7.68
N LEU A 2 -0.93 -3.43 -6.89
CA LEU A 2 -1.42 -2.32 -6.06
C LEU A 2 -1.38 -1.03 -6.87
N ILE A 3 -2.46 -0.26 -6.83
CA ILE A 3 -2.48 1.14 -7.27
C ILE A 3 -2.91 1.99 -6.06
N TYR A 4 -2.00 2.80 -5.55
CA TYR A 4 -2.27 3.77 -4.49
C TYR A 4 -2.28 5.17 -5.10
N CYS A 5 -3.39 5.88 -4.99
CA CYS A 5 -3.49 7.26 -5.45
C CYS A 5 -2.80 8.18 -4.43
N TYR A 6 -1.63 8.71 -4.79
CA TYR A 6 -0.83 9.58 -3.92
C TYR A 6 -1.32 11.03 -4.00
N LYS A 7 -1.56 11.54 -5.23
CA LYS A 7 -2.11 12.88 -5.45
C LYS A 7 -3.18 12.87 -6.54
N GLY A 8 -4.06 13.85 -6.50
CA GLY A 8 -5.12 14.01 -7.48
C GLY A 8 -6.19 12.92 -7.40
N TRP A 9 -6.69 12.51 -8.54
CA TRP A 9 -7.71 11.47 -8.67
C TRP A 9 -7.68 10.81 -10.05
N VAL A 10 -8.25 9.58 -10.12
CA VAL A 10 -8.43 8.83 -11.36
C VAL A 10 -9.77 8.11 -11.36
N ASP A 11 -10.48 8.15 -12.49
CA ASP A 11 -11.73 7.40 -12.70
C ASP A 11 -11.41 6.05 -13.34
N LEU A 12 -11.86 5.00 -12.68
CA LEU A 12 -11.57 3.61 -12.99
C LEU A 12 -12.85 2.80 -13.16
N VAL A 13 -12.79 1.79 -14.00
CA VAL A 13 -13.84 0.76 -14.11
C VAL A 13 -13.17 -0.61 -14.17
N TYR A 14 -13.76 -1.58 -13.47
CA TYR A 14 -13.24 -2.94 -13.34
C TYR A 14 -14.30 -3.97 -13.67
N GLU A 15 -13.85 -5.10 -14.21
CA GLU A 15 -14.66 -6.29 -14.48
C GLU A 15 -15.37 -6.74 -13.20
N ASP A 16 -16.69 -6.95 -13.28
CA ASP A 16 -17.55 -7.41 -12.19
C ASP A 16 -17.55 -6.52 -10.93
N GLN A 17 -17.15 -5.25 -11.05
CA GLN A 17 -17.12 -4.31 -9.92
C GLN A 17 -18.16 -3.18 -10.04
N GLY A 18 -19.11 -3.31 -10.98
CA GLY A 18 -20.21 -2.36 -11.15
C GLY A 18 -19.81 -1.10 -11.90
N ALA A 19 -20.47 0.01 -11.56
CA ALA A 19 -20.25 1.31 -12.21
C ALA A 19 -18.82 1.83 -12.00
N PRO A 20 -18.32 2.67 -12.92
CA PRO A 20 -17.07 3.39 -12.71
C PRO A 20 -17.06 4.16 -11.38
N PHE A 21 -15.90 4.26 -10.78
CA PHE A 21 -15.70 5.02 -9.55
C PHE A 21 -14.45 5.89 -9.62
N ARG A 22 -14.40 6.91 -8.77
CA ARG A 22 -13.23 7.77 -8.63
C ARG A 22 -12.35 7.33 -7.47
N LEU A 23 -11.07 7.10 -7.77
CA LEU A 23 -10.03 6.84 -6.79
C LEU A 23 -9.37 8.19 -6.44
N TYR A 24 -9.60 8.67 -5.23
CA TYR A 24 -9.01 9.91 -4.71
C TYR A 24 -7.68 9.65 -4.02
N ALA A 25 -6.89 10.72 -3.83
CA ALA A 25 -5.68 10.66 -3.00
C ALA A 25 -5.96 10.01 -1.63
N GLY A 26 -5.05 9.15 -1.19
CA GLY A 26 -5.18 8.34 0.02
C GLY A 26 -5.94 7.02 -0.14
N ASN A 27 -6.65 6.82 -1.26
CA ASN A 27 -7.33 5.58 -1.58
C ASN A 27 -6.43 4.65 -2.39
N CYS A 28 -6.72 3.35 -2.35
CA CYS A 28 -6.02 2.40 -3.20
C CYS A 28 -6.93 1.28 -3.69
N VAL A 29 -6.48 0.60 -4.72
CA VAL A 29 -7.07 -0.65 -5.19
C VAL A 29 -6.02 -1.73 -5.28
N ILE A 30 -6.42 -2.97 -5.02
CA ILE A 30 -5.67 -4.14 -5.45
C ILE A 30 -6.34 -4.70 -6.70
N GLN A 31 -5.54 -4.87 -7.74
CA GLN A 31 -5.92 -5.51 -9.00
C GLN A 31 -5.45 -6.96 -8.94
N PRO A 32 -6.36 -7.93 -8.72
CA PRO A 32 -6.01 -9.34 -8.80
C PRO A 32 -5.51 -9.72 -10.20
N PRO A 33 -4.85 -10.89 -10.33
CA PRO A 33 -4.48 -11.41 -11.65
C PRO A 33 -5.68 -11.48 -12.60
N GLU A 34 -5.45 -11.18 -13.86
CA GLU A 34 -6.43 -11.31 -14.96
C GLU A 34 -7.64 -10.37 -14.91
N ILE A 35 -7.82 -9.56 -13.87
CA ILE A 35 -8.94 -8.62 -13.81
C ILE A 35 -8.82 -7.57 -14.93
N ARG A 36 -9.86 -7.45 -15.74
CA ARG A 36 -9.92 -6.43 -16.77
C ARG A 36 -10.32 -5.09 -16.18
N HIS A 37 -9.67 -4.05 -16.63
CA HIS A 37 -9.92 -2.70 -16.15
C HIS A 37 -9.67 -1.65 -17.21
N LYS A 38 -10.15 -0.45 -16.96
CA LYS A 38 -9.93 0.70 -17.83
C LYS A 38 -9.81 1.97 -17.01
N VAL A 39 -8.83 2.79 -17.34
CA VAL A 39 -8.73 4.18 -16.91
C VAL A 39 -9.61 5.02 -17.84
N LEU A 40 -10.52 5.81 -17.27
CA LEU A 40 -11.44 6.65 -18.00
C LEU A 40 -10.97 8.10 -18.07
N PHE A 41 -10.66 8.67 -16.91
CA PHE A 41 -10.20 10.05 -16.76
C PHE A 41 -9.24 10.15 -15.58
N ALA A 42 -8.42 11.19 -15.57
CA ALA A 42 -7.55 11.50 -14.44
C ALA A 42 -7.42 13.03 -14.29
N SER A 43 -7.08 13.50 -13.10
CA SER A 43 -6.71 14.89 -12.89
C SER A 43 -5.32 15.20 -13.47
N ASP A 44 -5.06 16.46 -13.80
CA ASP A 44 -3.77 16.89 -14.38
C ASP A 44 -2.59 16.64 -13.44
N ASN A 45 -2.86 16.60 -12.11
CA ASN A 45 -1.86 16.39 -11.07
C ASN A 45 -1.87 14.97 -10.49
N ILE A 46 -2.35 13.98 -11.23
CA ILE A 46 -2.38 12.58 -10.76
C ILE A 46 -0.97 12.05 -10.52
N GLU A 47 -0.75 11.53 -9.32
CA GLU A 47 0.41 10.71 -9.00
C GLU A 47 -0.07 9.42 -8.33
N VAL A 48 0.41 8.28 -8.81
CA VAL A 48 0.12 6.96 -8.25
C VAL A 48 1.40 6.23 -7.87
N ILE A 49 1.33 5.45 -6.80
CA ILE A 49 2.35 4.48 -6.45
C ILE A 49 1.82 3.13 -6.90
N GLU A 50 2.54 2.52 -7.82
CA GLU A 50 2.19 1.23 -8.41
C GLU A 50 3.20 0.17 -7.98
N ILE A 51 2.72 -0.96 -7.45
CA ILE A 51 3.55 -2.09 -7.04
C ILE A 51 2.97 -3.37 -7.63
N GLY A 52 3.74 -4.02 -8.48
CA GLY A 52 3.40 -5.29 -9.11
C GLY A 52 4.18 -6.47 -8.55
N VAL A 53 3.51 -7.60 -8.34
CA VAL A 53 4.11 -8.87 -7.90
C VAL A 53 3.44 -10.01 -8.69
N PRO A 54 4.22 -10.87 -9.35
CA PRO A 54 5.66 -10.83 -9.57
C PRO A 54 6.10 -9.65 -10.44
N ALA A 55 7.40 -9.34 -10.45
CA ALA A 55 7.96 -8.26 -11.27
C ALA A 55 7.71 -8.49 -12.76
N GLU A 56 7.85 -9.72 -13.21
CA GLU A 56 7.48 -10.13 -14.57
C GLU A 56 6.01 -10.57 -14.59
N HIS A 57 5.19 -9.82 -15.29
CA HIS A 57 3.79 -10.16 -15.53
C HIS A 57 3.37 -9.71 -16.92
N ILE A 58 2.45 -10.47 -17.51
CA ILE A 58 1.93 -10.17 -18.83
C ILE A 58 0.76 -9.22 -18.70
N THR A 59 0.81 -8.09 -19.39
CA THR A 59 -0.32 -7.19 -19.58
C THR A 59 -0.80 -7.31 -21.02
N THR A 60 -2.08 -7.61 -21.21
CA THR A 60 -2.71 -7.76 -22.52
C THR A 60 -3.86 -6.77 -22.68
N ILE A 61 -4.17 -6.44 -23.93
CA ILE A 61 -5.33 -5.61 -24.26
C ILE A 61 -6.47 -6.55 -24.66
N ASP A 62 -7.63 -6.41 -24.01
CA ASP A 62 -8.86 -7.07 -24.41
C ASP A 62 -9.73 -6.08 -25.16
N HIS A 63 -9.93 -6.30 -26.45
CA HIS A 63 -10.75 -5.44 -27.32
C HIS A 63 -12.23 -5.82 -27.32
N GLU A 64 -12.61 -6.97 -26.77
CA GLU A 64 -13.94 -7.53 -26.88
C GLU A 64 -14.82 -7.17 -25.66
N MET A 65 -14.23 -7.12 -24.48
CA MET A 65 -15.00 -6.82 -23.25
C MET A 65 -15.39 -5.35 -23.15
N GLN A 66 -16.68 -5.12 -23.01
CA GLN A 66 -17.22 -3.81 -22.67
C GLN A 66 -17.27 -3.66 -21.14
N LEU A 67 -16.76 -2.53 -20.61
CA LEU A 67 -16.83 -2.19 -19.20
C LEU A 67 -17.66 -0.89 -19.01
N PRO A 68 -18.54 -0.83 -18.00
CA PRO A 68 -18.85 -1.88 -17.03
C PRO A 68 -19.60 -3.05 -17.66
N ASN A 69 -19.30 -4.28 -17.19
CA ASN A 69 -19.90 -5.51 -17.70
C ASN A 69 -21.08 -6.03 -16.87
N GLY A 70 -21.49 -5.33 -15.83
CA GLY A 70 -22.62 -5.72 -14.98
C GLY A 70 -22.55 -5.12 -13.57
N PRO A 71 -23.42 -5.55 -12.66
CA PRO A 71 -23.40 -5.12 -11.26
C PRO A 71 -22.17 -5.65 -10.53
N ALA A 72 -21.81 -4.99 -9.41
CA ALA A 72 -20.70 -5.42 -8.59
C ALA A 72 -20.92 -6.83 -8.03
N ASN A 73 -19.91 -7.69 -8.14
CA ASN A 73 -19.88 -9.04 -7.57
C ASN A 73 -18.74 -9.15 -6.54
N PRO A 74 -18.96 -8.77 -5.28
CA PRO A 74 -17.92 -8.77 -4.25
C PRO A 74 -17.37 -10.17 -3.91
N LYS A 75 -18.05 -11.24 -4.36
CA LYS A 75 -17.59 -12.60 -4.17
C LYS A 75 -16.74 -13.13 -5.32
N ARG A 76 -16.63 -12.38 -6.42
CA ARG A 76 -15.79 -12.75 -7.56
C ARG A 76 -14.33 -12.90 -7.12
N ARG A 77 -13.72 -14.01 -7.53
CA ARG A 77 -12.30 -14.27 -7.31
C ARG A 77 -11.59 -14.40 -8.65
N PHE A 78 -10.40 -13.87 -8.70
CA PHE A 78 -9.48 -13.92 -9.83
C PHE A 78 -8.22 -14.63 -9.33
N SER A 79 -7.96 -15.85 -9.80
CA SER A 79 -6.85 -16.69 -9.31
C SER A 79 -6.80 -16.78 -7.76
N GLY A 80 -7.97 -16.91 -7.11
CA GLY A 80 -8.10 -17.01 -5.66
C GLY A 80 -8.12 -15.68 -4.90
N GLN A 81 -7.76 -14.58 -5.53
CA GLN A 81 -7.76 -13.23 -4.93
C GLN A 81 -9.05 -12.46 -5.24
N GLN A 82 -9.34 -11.44 -4.46
CA GLN A 82 -10.49 -10.56 -4.65
C GLN A 82 -10.01 -9.13 -4.95
N PHE A 83 -10.79 -8.41 -5.74
CA PHE A 83 -10.62 -6.97 -5.90
C PHE A 83 -10.88 -6.26 -4.57
N VAL A 84 -10.07 -5.27 -4.26
CA VAL A 84 -10.26 -4.37 -3.12
C VAL A 84 -10.23 -2.94 -3.60
N HIS A 85 -11.23 -2.16 -3.21
CA HIS A 85 -11.21 -0.71 -3.27
C HIS A 85 -11.22 -0.18 -1.83
N HIS A 86 -10.05 0.17 -1.33
CA HIS A 86 -9.88 0.77 -0.02
C HIS A 86 -10.14 2.27 -0.08
N ARG A 87 -11.01 2.75 0.80
CA ARG A 87 -11.36 4.16 0.94
C ARG A 87 -10.83 4.70 2.27
N ALA A 88 -10.00 5.72 2.21
CA ALA A 88 -9.38 6.35 3.37
C ALA A 88 -10.41 6.95 4.34
N ASP A 89 -11.47 7.55 3.81
CA ASP A 89 -12.55 8.20 4.57
C ASP A 89 -13.43 7.22 5.36
N ALA A 90 -13.48 5.96 4.94
CA ALA A 90 -14.24 4.89 5.60
C ALA A 90 -13.39 4.03 6.56
N ALA A 91 -12.08 4.20 6.56
CA ALA A 91 -11.16 3.39 7.33
C ALA A 91 -10.93 3.95 8.74
N ARG A 92 -10.45 3.07 9.63
CA ARG A 92 -10.10 3.44 11.01
C ARG A 92 -8.62 3.37 11.24
N TRP A 93 -8.11 4.30 12.04
CA TRP A 93 -6.77 4.25 12.57
C TRP A 93 -6.75 3.37 13.82
N MET A 94 -5.77 2.50 13.92
CA MET A 94 -5.53 1.59 15.04
C MET A 94 -4.05 1.66 15.42
N PRO A 95 -3.67 1.32 16.65
CA PRO A 95 -2.26 1.23 17.00
C PRO A 95 -1.49 0.34 16.02
N SER A 96 -0.36 0.83 15.53
CA SER A 96 0.52 0.08 14.64
C SER A 96 1.35 -0.97 15.40
N ARG A 97 1.89 -1.97 14.68
CA ARG A 97 2.95 -2.85 15.16
C ARG A 97 4.25 -2.07 15.49
N LEU A 98 4.44 -0.90 14.87
CA LEU A 98 5.54 0.01 15.18
C LEU A 98 5.05 1.03 16.21
N ALA A 99 5.65 1.03 17.40
CA ALA A 99 5.47 2.13 18.34
C ALA A 99 5.84 3.46 17.66
N GLY A 100 5.13 4.54 17.97
CA GLY A 100 5.31 5.82 17.29
C GLY A 100 4.37 6.06 16.12
N PHE A 101 3.61 5.05 15.69
CA PHE A 101 2.65 5.15 14.60
C PHE A 101 1.30 4.54 14.96
N ASP A 102 0.25 5.13 14.40
CA ASP A 102 -1.01 4.48 14.16
C ASP A 102 -1.04 3.93 12.72
N SER A 103 -1.85 2.91 12.49
CA SER A 103 -1.94 2.21 11.20
C SER A 103 -3.36 2.20 10.69
N ARG A 104 -3.51 2.38 9.39
CA ARG A 104 -4.73 2.18 8.61
C ARG A 104 -4.51 0.96 7.71
N ASP A 105 -5.17 -0.15 8.05
CA ASP A 105 -5.15 -1.38 7.26
C ASP A 105 -6.03 -1.22 6.03
N THR A 106 -5.51 -1.56 4.85
CA THR A 106 -6.26 -1.56 3.60
C THR A 106 -7.06 -2.83 3.35
N THR A 107 -6.96 -3.83 4.22
CA THR A 107 -7.55 -5.18 4.10
C THR A 107 -7.03 -6.03 2.94
N ILE A 108 -6.02 -5.57 2.22
CA ILE A 108 -5.47 -6.26 1.05
C ILE A 108 -4.93 -7.66 1.41
N ALA A 109 -4.28 -7.81 2.56
CA ALA A 109 -3.75 -9.10 3.01
C ALA A 109 -4.85 -10.18 3.07
N ALA A 110 -5.99 -9.86 3.65
CA ALA A 110 -7.12 -10.78 3.77
C ALA A 110 -7.73 -11.18 2.41
N HIS A 111 -7.64 -10.30 1.41
CA HIS A 111 -8.23 -10.51 0.09
C HIS A 111 -7.24 -11.10 -0.94
N THR A 112 -5.96 -11.15 -0.60
CA THR A 112 -4.89 -11.70 -1.46
C THR A 112 -4.25 -12.97 -0.89
N GLN A 113 -4.87 -13.61 0.12
CA GLN A 113 -4.29 -14.79 0.80
C GLN A 113 -2.90 -14.48 1.39
N ASN A 114 -2.72 -13.26 1.93
CA ASN A 114 -1.47 -12.74 2.47
C ASN A 114 -0.31 -12.62 1.46
N VAL A 115 -0.59 -12.59 0.17
CA VAL A 115 0.47 -12.29 -0.82
C VAL A 115 1.10 -10.93 -0.52
N ALA A 116 0.28 -9.93 -0.20
CA ALA A 116 0.77 -8.61 0.21
C ALA A 116 -0.06 -8.04 1.37
N GLY A 117 0.60 -7.33 2.29
CA GLY A 117 -0.04 -6.45 3.26
C GLY A 117 0.24 -5.00 2.89
N VAL A 118 -0.76 -4.14 2.98
CA VAL A 118 -0.62 -2.71 2.66
C VAL A 118 -1.22 -1.88 3.79
N HIS A 119 -0.41 -1.02 4.37
CA HIS A 119 -0.78 -0.15 5.47
C HIS A 119 -0.39 1.29 5.19
N VAL A 120 -1.18 2.23 5.68
CA VAL A 120 -0.75 3.61 5.83
C VAL A 120 -0.43 3.80 7.30
N LEU A 121 0.78 4.29 7.59
CA LEU A 121 1.23 4.60 8.94
C LEU A 121 1.23 6.10 9.13
N LYS A 122 0.76 6.57 10.29
CA LYS A 122 0.76 7.98 10.67
C LYS A 122 1.40 8.15 12.02
N ALA A 123 2.31 9.12 12.13
CA ALA A 123 2.96 9.45 13.40
C ALA A 123 1.93 9.76 14.50
N ASN A 124 2.16 9.22 15.71
CA ASN A 124 1.28 9.44 16.88
C ASN A 124 1.99 10.13 18.05
N GLY A 125 3.23 10.60 17.84
CA GLY A 125 4.03 11.33 18.82
C GLY A 125 4.74 10.45 19.86
N ALA A 126 4.53 9.14 19.87
CA ALA A 126 5.29 8.25 20.74
C ALA A 126 6.66 7.89 20.12
N PRO A 127 7.67 7.56 20.92
CA PRO A 127 8.97 7.15 20.41
C PRO A 127 8.88 5.80 19.68
N CYS A 128 9.54 5.69 18.54
CA CYS A 128 9.66 4.45 17.82
C CYS A 128 10.74 3.56 18.45
N GLN A 129 10.45 2.28 18.62
CA GLN A 129 11.42 1.30 19.11
C GLN A 129 12.29 0.77 17.97
N ARG A 130 13.48 0.29 18.32
CA ARG A 130 14.33 -0.46 17.41
C ARG A 130 13.74 -1.84 17.19
N VAL A 131 13.54 -2.24 15.93
CA VAL A 131 12.91 -3.51 15.57
C VAL A 131 13.56 -4.14 14.36
N SER A 132 13.34 -5.44 14.19
CA SER A 132 13.56 -6.16 12.93
C SER A 132 12.25 -6.80 12.47
N HIS A 133 12.21 -7.34 11.27
CA HIS A 133 11.06 -8.04 10.71
C HIS A 133 11.47 -9.27 9.92
N ASN A 134 10.50 -10.14 9.61
CA ASN A 134 10.70 -11.36 8.82
C ASN A 134 10.00 -11.35 7.46
N ALA A 135 9.50 -10.20 7.00
CA ALA A 135 8.98 -10.07 5.64
C ALA A 135 10.12 -10.23 4.63
N ASP A 136 9.86 -10.91 3.50
CA ASP A 136 10.82 -11.02 2.40
C ASP A 136 11.12 -9.65 1.78
N ILE A 137 10.08 -8.83 1.68
CA ILE A 137 10.17 -7.42 1.26
C ILE A 137 9.33 -6.58 2.22
N LEU A 138 9.94 -5.55 2.80
CA LEU A 138 9.26 -4.47 3.50
C LEU A 138 9.63 -3.15 2.83
N PHE A 139 8.74 -2.69 1.96
CA PHE A 139 8.86 -1.43 1.24
C PHE A 139 8.12 -0.34 1.99
N SER A 140 8.72 0.84 2.09
CA SER A 140 8.09 2.04 2.63
C SER A 140 8.33 3.24 1.74
N PHE A 141 7.31 4.10 1.63
CA PHE A 141 7.36 5.36 0.89
C PHE A 141 6.88 6.49 1.80
N VAL A 142 7.66 7.56 1.90
CA VAL A 142 7.32 8.75 2.69
C VAL A 142 6.33 9.59 1.89
N MET A 143 5.11 9.73 2.40
CA MET A 143 4.05 10.51 1.75
C MET A 143 4.01 11.95 2.25
N GLU A 144 4.16 12.16 3.55
CA GLU A 144 4.18 13.47 4.20
C GLU A 144 5.20 13.48 5.34
N GLY A 145 5.58 14.68 5.77
CA GLY A 145 6.51 14.91 6.87
C GLY A 145 7.92 14.45 6.61
N ALA A 146 8.66 14.15 7.66
CA ALA A 146 10.05 13.72 7.58
C ALA A 146 10.39 12.80 8.75
N MET A 147 11.42 11.97 8.57
CA MET A 147 12.00 11.15 9.63
C MET A 147 13.46 10.80 9.32
N THR A 148 14.18 10.33 10.33
CA THR A 148 15.52 9.77 10.17
C THR A 148 15.46 8.25 10.29
N LEU A 149 15.87 7.53 9.25
CA LEU A 149 16.04 6.07 9.27
C LEU A 149 17.44 5.75 9.79
N GLN A 150 17.52 5.00 10.87
CA GLN A 150 18.74 4.38 11.38
C GLN A 150 18.64 2.86 11.20
N ALA A 151 19.51 2.27 10.41
CA ALA A 151 19.58 0.82 10.18
C ALA A 151 20.96 0.30 10.58
N GLU A 152 21.00 -0.94 11.06
CA GLU A 152 22.23 -1.58 11.54
C GLU A 152 23.29 -1.65 10.44
N GLY A 153 24.51 -1.19 10.78
CA GLY A 153 25.64 -1.18 9.83
C GLY A 153 25.55 -0.12 8.74
N GLN A 154 24.54 0.76 8.77
CA GLN A 154 24.33 1.83 7.79
C GLN A 154 24.47 3.21 8.44
N GLN A 155 24.76 4.23 7.63
CA GLN A 155 24.66 5.61 8.05
C GLN A 155 23.17 5.99 8.19
N SER A 156 22.86 6.82 9.19
CA SER A 156 21.51 7.37 9.31
C SER A 156 21.18 8.26 8.12
N VAL A 157 19.96 8.15 7.60
CA VAL A 157 19.48 8.90 6.44
C VAL A 157 18.21 9.64 6.82
N GLN A 158 18.17 10.94 6.53
CA GLN A 158 16.96 11.74 6.61
C GLN A 158 16.11 11.45 5.37
N LEU A 159 14.84 11.17 5.59
CA LEU A 159 13.85 10.85 4.56
C LEU A 159 12.74 11.89 4.57
N THR A 160 12.31 12.27 3.37
CA THR A 160 11.31 13.31 3.10
C THR A 160 10.28 12.84 2.08
N PRO A 161 9.17 13.55 1.84
CA PRO A 161 8.16 13.14 0.89
C PRO A 161 8.70 12.82 -0.49
N GLY A 162 8.37 11.63 -1.00
CA GLY A 162 8.88 11.09 -2.26
C GLY A 162 10.04 10.10 -2.11
N ASP A 163 10.67 10.02 -0.94
CA ASP A 163 11.69 9.01 -0.68
C ASP A 163 11.06 7.65 -0.43
N ALA A 164 11.73 6.61 -0.95
CA ALA A 164 11.35 5.23 -0.76
C ALA A 164 12.54 4.39 -0.27
N PHE A 165 12.25 3.38 0.55
CA PHE A 165 13.28 2.49 1.07
C PHE A 165 12.73 1.08 1.30
N VAL A 166 13.67 0.13 1.35
CA VAL A 166 13.40 -1.26 1.71
C VAL A 166 14.32 -1.65 2.85
N ILE A 167 13.77 -2.26 3.89
CA ILE A 167 14.53 -2.84 4.99
C ILE A 167 14.63 -4.35 4.74
N PRO A 168 15.84 -4.94 4.69
CA PRO A 168 15.99 -6.39 4.59
C PRO A 168 15.48 -7.13 5.83
N PRO A 169 14.99 -8.38 5.68
CA PRO A 169 14.58 -9.19 6.81
C PRO A 169 15.72 -9.37 7.82
N GLY A 170 15.38 -9.32 9.11
CA GLY A 170 16.32 -9.47 10.22
C GLY A 170 17.19 -8.24 10.51
N MET A 171 17.22 -7.22 9.65
CA MET A 171 17.98 -6.00 9.89
C MET A 171 17.32 -5.16 10.98
N LEU A 172 18.07 -4.86 12.04
CA LEU A 172 17.59 -3.94 13.08
C LEU A 172 17.55 -2.50 12.56
N SER A 173 16.39 -1.88 12.69
CA SER A 173 16.17 -0.50 12.26
C SER A 173 15.33 0.27 13.24
N GLN A 174 15.42 1.58 13.20
CA GLN A 174 14.65 2.51 14.03
C GLN A 174 14.33 3.78 13.25
N TYR A 175 13.15 4.33 13.47
CA TYR A 175 12.76 5.65 12.96
C TYR A 175 12.93 6.67 14.08
N LEU A 176 13.65 7.74 13.79
CA LEU A 176 14.01 8.82 14.72
C LEU A 176 13.55 10.14 14.15
N GLU A 177 13.44 11.16 15.00
CA GLU A 177 13.13 12.54 14.58
C GLU A 177 11.89 12.61 13.67
N ILE A 178 10.87 11.81 14.02
CA ILE A 178 9.64 11.69 13.27
C ILE A 178 8.84 12.98 13.43
N SER A 179 8.52 13.67 12.32
CA SER A 179 7.64 14.86 12.38
C SER A 179 6.19 14.46 12.67
N GLU A 180 5.42 15.38 13.27
CA GLU A 180 4.03 15.12 13.66
C GLU A 180 3.10 14.77 12.50
N ASP A 181 3.43 15.27 11.30
CA ASP A 181 2.69 15.04 10.07
C ASP A 181 3.22 13.86 9.26
N CYS A 182 4.20 13.10 9.77
CA CYS A 182 4.79 11.99 9.03
C CYS A 182 3.76 10.90 8.72
N GLU A 183 3.59 10.65 7.42
CA GLU A 183 2.79 9.53 6.89
C GLU A 183 3.62 8.68 5.94
N LEU A 184 3.50 7.36 6.09
CA LEU A 184 4.18 6.36 5.26
C LEU A 184 3.16 5.44 4.59
N LEU A 185 3.38 5.10 3.33
CA LEU A 185 2.81 3.90 2.73
C LEU A 185 3.76 2.74 2.95
N GLU A 186 3.29 1.68 3.60
CA GLU A 186 4.06 0.46 3.84
C GLU A 186 3.45 -0.71 3.09
N VAL A 187 4.30 -1.46 2.37
CA VAL A 187 3.91 -2.67 1.64
C VAL A 187 4.82 -3.81 2.03
N ALA A 188 4.23 -4.88 2.55
CA ALA A 188 4.96 -6.08 2.98
C ALA A 188 4.60 -7.28 2.12
N LEU A 189 5.59 -8.11 1.84
CA LEU A 189 5.47 -9.41 1.18
C LEU A 189 6.20 -10.46 2.03
N PRO A 190 5.50 -11.49 2.55
CA PRO A 190 4.05 -11.64 2.62
C PRO A 190 3.39 -10.66 3.61
N GLY A 191 2.05 -10.51 3.51
CA GLY A 191 1.30 -9.59 4.35
C GLY A 191 1.14 -9.99 5.82
N ASN A 192 1.44 -11.23 6.17
CA ASN A 192 1.34 -11.78 7.53
C ASN A 192 2.69 -11.90 8.27
N PHE A 193 3.63 -11.01 7.95
CA PHE A 193 4.93 -10.96 8.60
C PHE A 193 4.85 -10.53 10.08
N THR A 194 5.94 -10.75 10.83
CA THR A 194 6.09 -10.33 12.22
C THR A 194 7.20 -9.30 12.39
N THR A 195 7.13 -8.57 13.48
CA THR A 195 8.16 -7.60 13.90
C THR A 195 8.64 -7.97 15.31
N ASP A 196 9.94 -8.03 15.48
CA ASP A 196 10.59 -8.38 16.74
C ASP A 196 11.38 -7.18 17.29
N ALA A 197 11.20 -6.89 18.57
CA ALA A 197 12.04 -5.92 19.29
C ALA A 197 13.21 -6.69 19.95
N PRO A 198 14.44 -6.17 19.93
CA PRO A 198 15.53 -6.76 20.67
C PRO A 198 15.22 -6.73 22.17
N GLN A 199 15.54 -7.83 22.85
CA GLN A 199 15.46 -7.94 24.30
C GLN A 199 16.54 -7.11 24.99
#